data_22704325af715acfd95ffddeff2e73c7
#
_entry.id   22704325af715acfd95ffddeff2e73c7
#
_cell.length_a   1.000
_cell.length_b   1.000
_cell.length_c   1.000
_cell.angle_alpha   90.00
_cell.angle_beta   90.00
_cell.angle_gamma   90.00
#
_symmetry.space_group_name_H-M   'P 1'
#
loop_
_entity.id
_entity.type
_entity.pdbx_description
1 polymer ?
#
loop_
_entity_poly.entity_id
_entity_poly.type
_entity_poly.pdbx_seq_one_letter_code
_entity_poly.pdbx_strand_id
1 'polypeptide(L)' 'MERKRYLELCQKYAVGEDIRVKLKDTEYHPYRYELGFDDKGNSIHTAILKDLKANSLLYCRLEDVKEC' A
#
# COMPACT_ATOMS: atom_id res chain seq x y z
N MET A 1 -1.81 5.45 6.59
CA MET A 1 -2.44 6.23 5.48
C MET A 1 -3.92 5.90 5.41
N GLU A 2 -4.73 6.86 5.06
CA GLU A 2 -6.15 6.66 4.86
C GLU A 2 -6.41 5.81 3.61
N ARG A 3 -7.41 4.91 3.69
CA ARG A 3 -7.74 4.00 2.59
C ARG A 3 -8.01 4.71 1.27
N LYS A 4 -8.85 5.73 1.31
CA LYS A 4 -9.24 6.48 0.11
C LYS A 4 -8.02 7.06 -0.59
N ARG A 5 -7.12 7.65 0.17
CA ARG A 5 -5.90 8.23 -0.39
C ARG A 5 -4.98 7.16 -0.97
N TYR A 6 -4.84 6.04 -0.26
CA TYR A 6 -4.03 4.94 -0.76
C TYR A 6 -4.56 4.38 -2.08
N LEU A 7 -5.88 4.22 -2.20
CA LEU A 7 -6.49 3.74 -3.43
C LEU A 7 -6.26 4.71 -4.59
N GLU A 8 -6.31 6.02 -4.35
CA GLU A 8 -5.98 7.02 -5.38
C GLU A 8 -4.54 6.85 -5.87
N LEU A 9 -3.61 6.63 -4.95
CA LEU A 9 -2.21 6.44 -5.31
C LEU A 9 -2.00 5.13 -6.09
N CYS A 10 -2.68 4.06 -5.70
CA CYS A 10 -2.64 2.80 -6.45
C CYS A 10 -3.14 2.97 -7.87
N GLN A 11 -4.22 3.72 -8.05
CA GLN A 11 -4.78 3.97 -9.37
C GLN A 11 -3.81 4.76 -10.24
N LYS A 12 -3.18 5.79 -9.68
CA LYS A 12 -2.18 6.58 -10.41
C LYS A 12 -1.00 5.73 -10.82
N TYR A 13 -0.51 4.89 -9.92
CA TYR A 13 0.57 3.98 -10.25
C TYR A 13 0.18 3.00 -11.36
N ALA A 14 -1.03 2.47 -11.30
CA ALA A 14 -1.52 1.50 -12.28
C ALA A 14 -1.59 2.07 -13.69
N VAL A 15 -1.83 3.37 -13.84
CA VAL A 15 -1.86 4.03 -15.15
C VAL A 15 -0.50 4.60 -15.57
N GLY A 16 0.57 4.27 -14.86
CA GLY A 16 1.93 4.55 -15.30
C GLY A 16 2.63 5.73 -14.62
N GLU A 17 2.01 6.37 -13.63
CA GLU A 17 2.68 7.45 -12.91
C GLU A 17 3.69 6.89 -11.92
N ASP A 18 4.79 7.61 -11.71
CA ASP A 18 5.80 7.23 -10.72
C ASP A 18 5.37 7.66 -9.34
N ILE A 19 4.56 6.83 -8.70
CA ILE A 19 4.03 7.10 -7.37
C ILE A 19 4.82 6.28 -6.36
N ARG A 20 5.20 6.90 -5.25
CA ARG A 20 5.94 6.25 -4.18
C ARG A 20 5.31 6.53 -2.82
N VAL A 21 5.41 5.56 -1.95
CA VAL A 21 5.00 5.67 -0.54
C VAL A 21 6.15 5.15 0.32
N LYS A 22 6.09 5.46 1.61
CA LYS A 22 7.12 5.01 2.55
C LYS A 22 6.55 4.03 3.56
N LEU A 23 7.31 2.98 3.82
CA LEU A 23 7.13 2.12 4.98
C LEU A 23 8.43 2.21 5.78
N LYS A 24 8.35 2.78 6.99
CA LYS A 24 9.53 3.16 7.76
C LYS A 24 10.38 4.11 6.91
N ASP A 25 11.63 3.81 6.65
CA ASP A 25 12.52 4.68 5.89
C ASP A 25 12.73 4.23 4.44
N THR A 26 11.95 3.26 3.98
CA THR A 26 12.11 2.68 2.66
C THR A 26 10.93 3.06 1.76
N GLU A 27 11.25 3.42 0.51
CA GLU A 27 10.23 3.77 -0.48
C GLU A 27 9.82 2.55 -1.29
N TYR A 28 8.52 2.52 -1.61
CA TYR A 28 7.92 1.46 -2.42
C TYR A 28 6.88 2.08 -3.35
N HIS A 29 6.45 1.31 -4.35
CA HIS A 29 5.28 1.68 -5.14
C HIS A 29 4.01 1.15 -4.46
N PRO A 30 2.94 1.94 -4.39
CA PRO A 30 1.64 1.43 -3.95
C PRO A 30 1.08 0.54 -5.04
N TYR A 31 0.83 -0.73 -4.72
CA TYR A 31 0.45 -1.70 -5.74
C TYR A 31 -1.01 -2.12 -5.62
N ARG A 32 -1.40 -2.63 -4.46
CA ARG A 32 -2.76 -3.11 -4.23
C ARG A 32 -3.20 -2.86 -2.80
N TYR A 33 -4.49 -3.02 -2.59
CA TYR A 33 -5.11 -2.91 -1.28
C TYR A 33 -5.95 -4.15 -1.04
N GLU A 34 -5.93 -4.68 0.18
CA GLU A 34 -6.71 -5.84 0.56
C GLU A 34 -7.46 -5.56 1.84
N LEU A 35 -8.76 -5.85 1.84
CA LEU A 35 -9.60 -5.77 3.04
C LEU A 35 -9.95 -7.17 3.49
N GLY A 36 -9.65 -7.47 4.74
CA GLY A 36 -10.00 -8.72 5.37
C GLY A 36 -10.61 -8.50 6.74
N PHE A 37 -10.90 -9.58 7.43
CA PHE A 37 -11.47 -9.53 8.77
C PHE A 37 -10.80 -10.57 9.65
N ASP A 38 -10.60 -10.21 10.93
CA ASP A 38 -10.07 -11.16 11.90
C ASP A 38 -11.20 -12.05 12.47
N ASP A 39 -10.83 -12.93 13.41
CA ASP A 39 -11.79 -13.88 14.00
C ASP A 39 -12.90 -13.20 14.79
N LYS A 40 -12.72 -11.94 15.16
CA LYS A 40 -13.69 -11.15 15.90
C LYS A 40 -14.53 -10.24 15.02
N GLY A 41 -14.31 -10.32 13.70
CA GLY A 41 -15.03 -9.48 12.74
C GLY A 41 -14.49 -8.08 12.59
N ASN A 42 -13.32 -7.78 13.15
CA ASN A 42 -12.67 -6.48 12.97
C ASN A 42 -12.02 -6.41 11.59
N SER A 43 -12.16 -5.27 10.92
CA SER A 43 -11.57 -5.11 9.60
C SER A 43 -10.05 -4.98 9.69
N ILE A 44 -9.38 -5.61 8.73
CA ILE A 44 -7.93 -5.54 8.57
C ILE A 44 -7.64 -4.93 7.21
N HIS A 45 -6.99 -3.77 7.20
CA HIS A 45 -6.62 -3.05 5.99
C HIS A 45 -5.16 -3.30 5.68
N THR A 46 -4.90 -3.98 4.56
CA THR A 46 -3.54 -4.35 4.16
C THR A 46 -3.14 -3.60 2.91
N ALA A 47 -1.97 -2.97 2.97
CA ALA A 47 -1.34 -2.37 1.81
C ALA A 47 -0.36 -3.39 1.21
N ILE A 48 -0.46 -3.60 -0.09
CA ILE A 48 0.47 -4.45 -0.81
C ILE A 48 1.38 -3.54 -1.61
N LEU A 49 2.64 -3.49 -1.22
CA LEU A 49 3.64 -2.59 -1.79
C LEU A 49 4.55 -3.35 -2.73
N LYS A 50 5.04 -2.67 -3.75
CA LYS A 50 5.96 -3.27 -4.71
C LYS A 50 7.33 -2.63 -4.55
N ASP A 51 8.37 -3.45 -4.51
CA ASP A 51 9.74 -2.98 -4.43
C ASP A 51 10.09 -2.15 -5.67
N LEU A 52 10.88 -1.08 -5.50
CA LEU A 52 11.25 -0.20 -6.62
C LEU A 52 12.15 -0.89 -7.63
N LYS A 53 12.97 -1.83 -7.20
CA LYS A 53 14.01 -2.46 -8.04
C LYS A 53 13.69 -3.89 -8.42
N ALA A 54 12.96 -4.60 -7.58
CA ALA A 54 12.61 -5.99 -7.79
C ALA A 54 11.11 -6.11 -7.99
N ASN A 55 10.64 -7.28 -8.43
CA ASN A 55 9.21 -7.54 -8.56
C ASN A 55 8.63 -8.15 -7.28
N SER A 56 9.30 -7.94 -6.17
CA SER A 56 8.86 -8.45 -4.87
C SER A 56 7.71 -7.63 -4.33
N LEU A 57 6.77 -8.29 -3.69
CA LEU A 57 5.64 -7.65 -3.03
C LEU A 57 5.82 -7.74 -1.52
N LEU A 58 5.46 -6.68 -0.82
CA LEU A 58 5.50 -6.61 0.64
C LEU A 58 4.10 -6.31 1.16
N TYR A 59 3.63 -7.12 2.09
CA TYR A 59 2.34 -6.95 2.74
C TYR A 59 2.54 -6.27 4.08
N CYS A 60 1.84 -5.18 4.31
CA CYS A 60 1.93 -4.46 5.57
C CYS A 60 0.58 -3.85 5.93
N ARG A 61 0.46 -3.35 7.16
CA ARG A 61 -0.75 -2.67 7.57
C ARG A 61 -0.81 -1.29 6.91
N LEU A 62 -2.00 -0.95 6.42
CA LEU A 62 -2.19 0.35 5.76
C LEU A 62 -1.82 1.52 6.68
N GLU A 63 -2.10 1.40 7.99
CA GLU A 63 -1.80 2.45 8.95
C GLU A 63 -0.30 2.78 9.06
N ASP A 64 0.57 1.84 8.66
CA ASP A 64 2.02 2.04 8.72
C ASP A 64 2.60 2.72 7.48
N VAL A 65 1.80 2.88 6.44
CA VAL A 65 2.24 3.48 5.17
C VAL A 65 2.07 4.98 5.22
N LYS A 66 3.06 5.71 4.73
CA LYS A 66 3.05 7.17 4.68
C LYS A 66 3.31 7.67 3.27
N GLU A 67 2.75 8.84 2.94
CA GLU A 67 3.07 9.48 1.67
C GLU A 67 4.50 10.02 1.68
N CYS A 68 5.11 10.00 0.51
CA CYS A 68 6.41 10.62 0.34
C CYS A 68 6.29 12.13 0.21
#